data_6c0804f6eca88f05f2177baa8e18bda3
#
_entry.id   6c0804f6eca88f05f2177baa8e18bda3
#
_cell.length_a   1.000
_cell.length_b   1.000
_cell.length_c   1.000
_cell.angle_alpha   90.00
_cell.angle_beta   90.00
_cell.angle_gamma   90.00
#
_symmetry.space_group_name_H-M   'P 1'
#
loop_
_entity.id
_entity.type
_entity.pdbx_description
1 polymer ?
#
loop_
_entity_poly.entity_id
_entity_poly.type
_entity_poly.pdbx_seq_one_letter_code
_entity_poly.pdbx_strand_id
1 'polypeptide(L)'
;MQITIFKDIKVTSQPFYRDVHVILKRIQEGASKDLVKKIRAEKNKEARNLLKQKLPAVCFSGKFTKRNDKSLQEHSGLLCLDFDGYSTTKEMLSDKEKLTKNKHIYSVFVSPSGKGLKALVRIPADPENHVNYFVSIQNNLNSTYFDKTCKNISRVCYESYDPLIYINEQSSTWDKIEEEQYTEVTKNIDIPTIPITDENKIVDILKKWWEKKYPMVEGQRNHNVFVLASAFNRFGVSKTLAEYVMNTFSSQNFKQGEIKRTINSAYQNVQDFGTQYYEDEDKVNLIKAKLKRGVPKKEIRSQLEEESIEVGTIDNVIHRLED
;
A
#
# COMPACT_ATOMS: atom_id res chain seq x y z
N MET A 1 -8.22 -17.52 -20.25
CA MET A 1 -7.21 -17.07 -19.27
C MET A 1 -7.56 -17.63 -17.90
N GLN A 2 -6.70 -18.47 -17.33
CA GLN A 2 -6.94 -19.11 -16.04
C GLN A 2 -6.54 -18.18 -14.89
N ILE A 3 -7.40 -18.04 -13.90
CA ILE A 3 -7.20 -17.19 -12.71
C ILE A 3 -7.53 -17.96 -11.45
N THR A 4 -7.18 -17.41 -10.30
CA THR A 4 -7.38 -18.05 -9.00
C THR A 4 -8.53 -17.40 -8.24
N ILE A 5 -9.39 -18.24 -7.67
CA ILE A 5 -10.43 -17.82 -6.73
C ILE A 5 -10.29 -18.59 -5.42
N PHE A 6 -10.35 -17.88 -4.31
CA PHE A 6 -10.43 -18.43 -2.96
C PHE A 6 -11.84 -18.27 -2.42
N LYS A 7 -12.27 -19.17 -1.55
CA LYS A 7 -13.61 -19.15 -0.95
C LYS A 7 -13.93 -17.79 -0.32
N ASP A 8 -12.96 -17.21 0.38
CA ASP A 8 -13.04 -15.89 1.00
C ASP A 8 -11.61 -15.35 1.27
N ILE A 9 -11.51 -14.14 1.83
CA ILE A 9 -10.22 -13.51 2.10
C ILE A 9 -9.41 -14.21 3.22
N LYS A 10 -10.03 -14.99 4.09
CA LYS A 10 -9.33 -15.70 5.18
C LYS A 10 -8.67 -16.99 4.69
N VAL A 11 -9.21 -17.56 3.62
CA VAL A 11 -8.63 -18.74 2.97
C VAL A 11 -7.49 -18.29 2.05
N THR A 12 -6.26 -18.64 2.40
CA THR A 12 -5.04 -18.28 1.65
C THR A 12 -4.40 -19.46 0.92
N SER A 13 -4.89 -20.66 1.18
CA SER A 13 -4.55 -21.95 0.54
C SER A 13 -5.83 -22.61 0.05
N GLN A 14 -5.77 -23.68 -0.70
CA GLN A 14 -6.93 -24.32 -1.34
C GLN A 14 -7.55 -23.44 -2.45
N PRO A 15 -6.78 -23.10 -3.46
CA PRO A 15 -7.26 -22.33 -4.60
C PRO A 15 -8.20 -23.14 -5.48
N PHE A 16 -9.16 -22.46 -6.11
CA PHE A 16 -9.89 -22.95 -7.25
C PHE A 16 -9.42 -22.19 -8.49
N TYR A 17 -9.18 -22.88 -9.58
CA TYR A 17 -8.84 -22.27 -10.86
C TYR A 17 -10.08 -22.19 -11.75
N ARG A 18 -10.28 -21.04 -12.37
CA ARG A 18 -11.41 -20.77 -13.26
C ARG A 18 -10.95 -19.94 -14.44
N ASP A 19 -11.64 -20.08 -15.55
CA ASP A 19 -11.49 -19.12 -16.64
C ASP A 19 -12.06 -17.75 -16.23
N VAL A 20 -11.40 -16.67 -16.65
CA VAL A 20 -11.80 -15.31 -16.33
C VAL A 20 -13.25 -15.01 -16.72
N HIS A 21 -13.71 -15.53 -17.88
CA HIS A 21 -15.10 -15.36 -18.35
C HIS A 21 -16.10 -15.91 -17.35
N VAL A 22 -15.80 -17.03 -16.70
CA VAL A 22 -16.67 -17.60 -15.66
C VAL A 22 -16.86 -16.62 -14.51
N ILE A 23 -15.79 -15.94 -14.09
CA ILE A 23 -15.87 -14.99 -12.99
C ILE A 23 -16.58 -13.70 -13.42
N LEU A 24 -16.31 -13.18 -14.62
CA LEU A 24 -17.01 -12.00 -15.12
C LEU A 24 -18.51 -12.27 -15.31
N LYS A 25 -18.88 -13.45 -15.79
CA LYS A 25 -20.28 -13.89 -15.88
C LYS A 25 -20.93 -13.99 -14.50
N ARG A 26 -20.24 -14.54 -13.49
CA ARG A 26 -20.72 -14.58 -12.10
C ARG A 26 -20.98 -13.19 -11.54
N ILE A 27 -20.10 -12.21 -11.85
CA ILE A 27 -20.27 -10.80 -11.45
C ILE A 27 -21.51 -10.21 -12.14
N GLN A 28 -21.70 -10.48 -13.41
CA GLN A 28 -22.84 -9.99 -14.21
C GLN A 28 -24.16 -10.58 -13.73
N GLU A 29 -24.23 -11.89 -13.59
CA GLU A 29 -25.45 -12.64 -13.23
C GLU A 29 -25.76 -12.57 -11.73
N GLY A 30 -24.77 -12.24 -10.91
CA GLY A 30 -24.97 -11.98 -9.49
C GLY A 30 -24.83 -13.21 -8.59
N ALA A 31 -23.83 -14.06 -8.81
CA ALA A 31 -23.53 -15.18 -7.92
C ALA A 31 -23.37 -14.75 -6.45
N SER A 32 -22.86 -13.54 -6.21
CA SER A 32 -22.71 -12.92 -4.87
C SER A 32 -23.75 -11.81 -4.61
N LYS A 33 -24.82 -11.70 -5.40
CA LYS A 33 -25.77 -10.57 -5.40
C LYS A 33 -26.32 -10.24 -4.01
N ASP A 34 -26.78 -11.25 -3.28
CA ASP A 34 -27.45 -11.02 -2.00
C ASP A 34 -26.47 -10.47 -0.95
N LEU A 35 -25.26 -10.98 -0.92
CA LEU A 35 -24.21 -10.49 -0.02
C LEU A 35 -23.76 -9.08 -0.44
N VAL A 36 -23.60 -8.81 -1.74
CA VAL A 36 -23.25 -7.49 -2.25
C VAL A 36 -24.34 -6.46 -1.96
N LYS A 37 -25.63 -6.81 -2.06
CA LYS A 37 -26.73 -5.95 -1.66
C LYS A 37 -26.66 -5.59 -0.16
N LYS A 38 -26.39 -6.58 0.71
CA LYS A 38 -26.19 -6.34 2.16
C LYS A 38 -25.01 -5.41 2.41
N ILE A 39 -23.89 -5.59 1.72
CA ILE A 39 -22.71 -4.73 1.82
C ILE A 39 -23.04 -3.28 1.42
N ARG A 40 -23.81 -3.09 0.35
CA ARG A 40 -24.20 -1.75 -0.13
C ARG A 40 -25.19 -1.05 0.78
N ALA A 41 -26.05 -1.80 1.45
CA ALA A 41 -27.02 -1.27 2.41
C ALA A 41 -26.39 -0.93 3.77
N GLU A 42 -25.24 -1.56 4.12
CA GLU A 42 -24.59 -1.37 5.42
C GLU A 42 -23.93 0.02 5.51
N LYS A 43 -24.36 0.82 6.48
CA LYS A 43 -23.85 2.18 6.72
C LYS A 43 -22.56 2.17 7.54
N ASN A 44 -22.45 1.26 8.49
CA ASN A 44 -21.26 1.15 9.33
C ASN A 44 -20.08 0.59 8.51
N LYS A 45 -18.96 1.30 8.50
CA LYS A 45 -17.76 0.94 7.72
C LYS A 45 -17.15 -0.39 8.17
N GLU A 46 -17.11 -0.65 9.47
CA GLU A 46 -16.50 -1.86 10.04
C GLU A 46 -17.37 -3.10 9.74
N ALA A 47 -18.68 -3.00 9.99
CA ALA A 47 -19.64 -4.06 9.66
C ALA A 47 -19.63 -4.38 8.15
N ARG A 48 -19.58 -3.35 7.31
CA ARG A 48 -19.44 -3.50 5.85
C ARG A 48 -18.14 -4.22 5.46
N ASN A 49 -17.02 -3.93 6.11
CA ASN A 49 -15.76 -4.61 5.86
C ASN A 49 -15.80 -6.09 6.30
N LEU A 50 -16.46 -6.40 7.41
CA LEU A 50 -16.68 -7.79 7.86
C LEU A 50 -17.55 -8.57 6.85
N LEU A 51 -18.55 -7.93 6.27
CA LEU A 51 -19.35 -8.56 5.21
C LEU A 51 -18.54 -8.81 3.93
N LYS A 52 -17.69 -7.84 3.51
CA LYS A 52 -16.79 -8.01 2.35
C LYS A 52 -15.87 -9.20 2.51
N GLN A 53 -15.38 -9.48 3.72
CA GLN A 53 -14.49 -10.61 3.99
C GLN A 53 -15.12 -11.99 3.68
N LYS A 54 -16.44 -12.08 3.55
CA LYS A 54 -17.16 -13.30 3.20
C LYS A 54 -17.31 -13.52 1.69
N LEU A 55 -16.95 -12.52 0.88
CA LEU A 55 -17.00 -12.64 -0.58
C LEU A 55 -15.85 -13.51 -1.08
N PRO A 56 -16.06 -14.24 -2.18
CA PRO A 56 -14.97 -14.87 -2.92
C PRO A 56 -13.87 -13.85 -3.23
N ALA A 57 -12.61 -14.28 -3.04
CA ALA A 57 -11.41 -13.47 -3.26
C ALA A 57 -10.73 -13.95 -4.54
N VAL A 58 -10.65 -13.08 -5.54
CA VAL A 58 -10.17 -13.39 -6.89
C VAL A 58 -8.80 -12.76 -7.11
N CYS A 59 -7.81 -13.55 -7.53
CA CYS A 59 -6.53 -13.07 -8.05
C CYS A 59 -6.57 -13.17 -9.57
N PHE A 60 -6.83 -12.04 -10.25
CA PHE A 60 -6.96 -11.99 -11.69
C PHE A 60 -5.63 -12.17 -12.44
N SER A 61 -4.50 -11.92 -11.78
CA SER A 61 -3.18 -11.96 -12.40
C SER A 61 -2.67 -13.38 -12.72
N GLY A 62 -3.34 -14.45 -12.24
CA GLY A 62 -2.89 -15.79 -12.63
C GLY A 62 -3.32 -16.93 -11.71
N LYS A 63 -2.61 -18.06 -11.88
CA LYS A 63 -2.74 -19.25 -11.04
C LYS A 63 -1.78 -19.18 -9.87
N PHE A 64 -2.30 -19.27 -8.65
CA PHE A 64 -1.54 -19.25 -7.40
C PHE A 64 -1.84 -20.50 -6.58
N THR A 65 -0.81 -21.16 -6.06
CA THR A 65 -1.00 -22.27 -5.10
C THR A 65 -1.39 -21.76 -3.71
N LYS A 66 -0.91 -20.56 -3.36
CA LYS A 66 -1.27 -19.82 -2.15
C LYS A 66 -1.39 -18.34 -2.51
N ARG A 67 -2.13 -17.59 -1.75
CA ARG A 67 -2.33 -16.15 -1.98
C ARG A 67 -1.13 -15.33 -1.46
N ASN A 68 -0.04 -15.40 -2.19
CA ASN A 68 1.15 -14.55 -2.05
C ASN A 68 1.91 -14.49 -3.38
N ASP A 69 2.73 -13.47 -3.57
CA ASP A 69 3.42 -13.20 -4.84
C ASP A 69 4.35 -14.34 -5.28
N LYS A 70 5.03 -15.00 -4.32
CA LYS A 70 5.96 -16.08 -4.58
C LYS A 70 5.31 -17.42 -4.98
N SER A 71 3.98 -17.52 -4.87
CA SER A 71 3.21 -18.73 -5.16
C SER A 71 2.51 -18.69 -6.51
N LEU A 72 2.87 -17.73 -7.37
CA LEU A 72 2.42 -17.69 -8.76
C LEU A 72 2.99 -18.89 -9.53
N GLN A 73 2.12 -19.60 -10.23
CA GLN A 73 2.49 -20.69 -11.13
C GLN A 73 2.45 -20.28 -12.60
N GLU A 74 1.43 -19.50 -12.96
CA GLU A 74 1.20 -19.06 -14.33
C GLU A 74 0.54 -17.70 -14.32
N HIS A 75 1.14 -16.73 -15.02
CA HIS A 75 0.56 -15.40 -15.16
C HIS A 75 -0.55 -15.40 -16.21
N SER A 76 -1.70 -14.80 -15.92
CA SER A 76 -2.87 -14.79 -16.82
C SER A 76 -2.78 -13.81 -17.98
N GLY A 77 -1.84 -12.85 -17.92
CA GLY A 77 -1.84 -11.70 -18.82
C GLY A 77 -2.89 -10.64 -18.44
N LEU A 78 -3.39 -10.64 -17.20
CA LEU A 78 -4.32 -9.64 -16.69
C LEU A 78 -3.76 -8.88 -15.50
N LEU A 79 -4.09 -7.60 -15.44
CA LEU A 79 -3.80 -6.71 -14.35
C LEU A 79 -5.11 -6.11 -13.83
N CYS A 80 -5.32 -6.15 -12.51
CA CYS A 80 -6.53 -5.63 -11.86
C CYS A 80 -6.24 -4.27 -11.24
N LEU A 81 -6.98 -3.27 -11.67
CA LEU A 81 -6.92 -1.89 -11.19
C LEU A 81 -8.06 -1.60 -10.23
N ASP A 82 -7.82 -0.72 -9.28
CA ASP A 82 -8.79 -0.26 -8.30
C ASP A 82 -8.95 1.26 -8.38
N PHE A 83 -10.20 1.73 -8.33
CA PHE A 83 -10.55 3.14 -8.36
C PHE A 83 -11.52 3.43 -7.23
N ASP A 84 -11.11 4.28 -6.30
CA ASP A 84 -11.88 4.63 -5.10
C ASP A 84 -11.88 6.16 -4.89
N GLY A 85 -12.69 6.62 -3.94
CA GLY A 85 -12.71 8.03 -3.54
C GLY A 85 -13.69 8.92 -4.30
N TYR A 86 -14.60 8.36 -5.08
CA TYR A 86 -15.65 9.11 -5.75
C TYR A 86 -16.60 9.79 -4.75
N SER A 87 -16.88 11.07 -4.98
CA SER A 87 -17.80 11.85 -4.14
C SER A 87 -19.26 11.49 -4.39
N THR A 88 -19.60 11.11 -5.62
CA THR A 88 -20.96 10.75 -6.04
C THR A 88 -20.99 9.54 -6.96
N THR A 89 -22.12 8.82 -6.98
CA THR A 89 -22.37 7.76 -7.94
C THR A 89 -22.33 8.23 -9.39
N LYS A 90 -22.79 9.47 -9.67
CA LYS A 90 -22.77 10.05 -11.02
C LYS A 90 -21.34 10.21 -11.52
N GLU A 91 -20.44 10.70 -10.67
CA GLU A 91 -19.02 10.85 -10.97
C GLU A 91 -18.36 9.50 -11.26
N MET A 92 -18.61 8.49 -10.41
CA MET A 92 -18.14 7.13 -10.62
C MET A 92 -18.62 6.53 -11.94
N LEU A 93 -19.90 6.70 -12.28
CA LEU A 93 -20.46 6.18 -13.53
C LEU A 93 -19.91 6.92 -14.76
N SER A 94 -19.66 8.23 -14.65
CA SER A 94 -18.99 8.99 -15.70
C SER A 94 -17.56 8.51 -15.93
N ASP A 95 -16.84 8.19 -14.85
CA ASP A 95 -15.48 7.64 -14.96
C ASP A 95 -15.49 6.20 -15.51
N LYS A 96 -16.49 5.38 -15.12
CA LYS A 96 -16.72 4.07 -15.74
C LYS A 96 -16.84 4.20 -17.25
N GLU A 97 -17.66 5.15 -17.74
CA GLU A 97 -17.85 5.39 -19.17
C GLU A 97 -16.54 5.82 -19.86
N LYS A 98 -15.73 6.67 -19.22
CA LYS A 98 -14.39 7.04 -19.76
C LYS A 98 -13.48 5.83 -19.89
N LEU A 99 -13.41 4.99 -18.84
CA LEU A 99 -12.61 3.78 -18.85
C LEU A 99 -13.02 2.82 -19.99
N THR A 100 -14.33 2.69 -20.29
CA THR A 100 -14.80 1.80 -21.37
C THR A 100 -14.39 2.28 -22.78
N LYS A 101 -14.02 3.56 -22.93
CA LYS A 101 -13.51 4.10 -24.20
C LYS A 101 -12.03 3.79 -24.44
N ASN A 102 -11.31 3.33 -23.42
CA ASN A 102 -9.92 2.96 -23.55
C ASN A 102 -9.79 1.55 -24.15
N LYS A 103 -9.15 1.42 -25.31
CA LYS A 103 -9.01 0.17 -26.03
C LYS A 103 -8.28 -0.96 -25.29
N HIS A 104 -7.52 -0.62 -24.25
CA HIS A 104 -6.75 -1.58 -23.46
C HIS A 104 -7.55 -2.15 -22.27
N ILE A 105 -8.69 -1.55 -21.96
CA ILE A 105 -9.56 -2.02 -20.87
C ILE A 105 -10.33 -3.26 -21.33
N TYR A 106 -10.05 -4.36 -20.65
CA TYR A 106 -10.73 -5.65 -20.88
C TYR A 106 -12.08 -5.73 -20.18
N SER A 107 -12.18 -5.23 -18.95
CA SER A 107 -13.43 -5.22 -18.21
C SER A 107 -13.48 -4.07 -17.19
N VAL A 108 -14.67 -3.52 -16.93
CA VAL A 108 -14.93 -2.57 -15.84
C VAL A 108 -16.21 -2.94 -15.13
N PHE A 109 -16.17 -2.99 -13.79
CA PHE A 109 -17.34 -3.25 -12.97
C PHE A 109 -17.31 -2.48 -11.64
N VAL A 110 -18.50 -2.30 -11.08
CA VAL A 110 -18.68 -1.62 -9.79
C VAL A 110 -18.22 -2.51 -8.66
N SER A 111 -17.47 -1.95 -7.72
CA SER A 111 -16.96 -2.66 -6.55
C SER A 111 -18.08 -3.17 -5.63
N PRO A 112 -17.84 -4.13 -4.73
CA PRO A 112 -18.85 -4.65 -3.82
C PRO A 112 -19.50 -3.58 -2.93
N SER A 113 -18.78 -2.50 -2.60
CA SER A 113 -19.35 -1.38 -1.82
C SER A 113 -20.28 -0.49 -2.61
N GLY A 114 -20.26 -0.57 -3.93
CA GLY A 114 -20.99 0.36 -4.81
C GLY A 114 -20.37 1.78 -4.87
N LYS A 115 -19.18 1.98 -4.31
CA LYS A 115 -18.53 3.30 -4.18
C LYS A 115 -17.20 3.42 -4.94
N GLY A 116 -16.84 2.42 -5.72
CA GLY A 116 -15.61 2.39 -6.50
C GLY A 116 -15.77 1.49 -7.72
N LEU A 117 -14.76 1.48 -8.56
CA LEU A 117 -14.67 0.67 -9.77
C LEU A 117 -13.50 -0.30 -9.69
N LYS A 118 -13.64 -1.41 -10.40
CA LYS A 118 -12.55 -2.33 -10.69
C LYS A 118 -12.42 -2.43 -12.20
N ALA A 119 -11.19 -2.37 -12.70
CA ALA A 119 -10.93 -2.57 -14.11
C ALA A 119 -9.88 -3.65 -14.33
N LEU A 120 -10.03 -4.42 -15.41
CA LEU A 120 -9.03 -5.37 -15.87
C LEU A 120 -8.40 -4.84 -17.15
N VAL A 121 -7.08 -4.94 -17.23
CA VAL A 121 -6.30 -4.58 -18.42
C VAL A 121 -5.52 -5.78 -18.87
N ARG A 122 -5.47 -6.02 -20.20
CA ARG A 122 -4.57 -7.04 -20.77
C ARG A 122 -3.15 -6.50 -20.81
N ILE A 123 -2.23 -7.30 -20.28
CA ILE A 123 -0.78 -7.08 -20.33
C ILE A 123 -0.11 -8.36 -20.85
N PRO A 124 1.15 -8.36 -21.25
CA PRO A 124 1.92 -9.58 -21.46
C PRO A 124 1.89 -10.47 -20.22
N ALA A 125 1.91 -11.79 -20.40
CA ALA A 125 1.99 -12.76 -19.31
C ALA A 125 3.42 -12.81 -18.73
N ASP A 126 3.88 -11.68 -18.22
CA ASP A 126 5.24 -11.43 -17.74
C ASP A 126 5.19 -11.02 -16.26
N PRO A 127 5.44 -11.96 -15.33
CA PRO A 127 5.39 -11.69 -13.90
C PRO A 127 6.48 -10.74 -13.41
N GLU A 128 7.65 -10.70 -14.08
CA GLU A 128 8.77 -9.86 -13.68
C GLU A 128 8.47 -8.37 -13.92
N ASN A 129 7.73 -8.06 -14.97
CA ASN A 129 7.35 -6.70 -15.32
C ASN A 129 5.93 -6.32 -14.90
N HIS A 130 5.23 -7.14 -14.09
CA HIS A 130 3.86 -6.88 -13.67
C HIS A 130 3.69 -5.49 -13.02
N VAL A 131 4.62 -5.13 -12.13
CA VAL A 131 4.63 -3.81 -11.45
C VAL A 131 4.93 -2.68 -12.44
N ASN A 132 5.84 -2.89 -13.39
CA ASN A 132 6.21 -1.89 -14.40
C ASN A 132 5.04 -1.60 -15.36
N TYR A 133 4.26 -2.62 -15.73
CA TYR A 133 3.00 -2.42 -16.46
C TYR A 133 1.98 -1.64 -15.64
N PHE A 134 1.86 -1.96 -14.34
CA PHE A 134 0.95 -1.22 -13.45
C PHE A 134 1.30 0.26 -13.40
N VAL A 135 2.59 0.62 -13.21
CA VAL A 135 3.08 2.00 -13.16
C VAL A 135 2.82 2.72 -14.48
N SER A 136 3.14 2.07 -15.60
CA SER A 136 2.92 2.61 -16.94
C SER A 136 1.43 2.91 -17.21
N ILE A 137 0.54 1.98 -16.83
CA ILE A 137 -0.92 2.18 -16.94
C ILE A 137 -1.41 3.29 -16.02
N GLN A 138 -0.93 3.35 -14.78
CA GLN A 138 -1.24 4.41 -13.82
C GLN A 138 -0.91 5.80 -14.39
N ASN A 139 0.29 5.97 -14.94
CA ASN A 139 0.75 7.22 -15.51
C ASN A 139 -0.06 7.60 -16.77
N ASN A 140 -0.41 6.62 -17.59
CA ASN A 140 -1.23 6.86 -18.79
C ASN A 140 -2.68 7.25 -18.44
N LEU A 141 -3.32 6.56 -17.49
CA LEU A 141 -4.70 6.86 -17.09
C LEU A 141 -4.80 8.16 -16.32
N ASN A 142 -3.75 8.54 -15.57
CA ASN A 142 -3.63 9.77 -14.78
C ASN A 142 -4.91 10.12 -14.01
N SER A 143 -5.56 9.11 -13.42
CA SER A 143 -6.80 9.27 -12.69
C SER A 143 -6.53 9.54 -11.21
N THR A 144 -7.18 10.55 -10.65
CA THR A 144 -7.13 10.89 -9.21
C THR A 144 -7.80 9.83 -8.33
N TYR A 145 -8.61 8.94 -8.92
CA TYR A 145 -9.31 7.84 -8.23
C TYR A 145 -8.51 6.53 -8.23
N PHE A 146 -7.39 6.49 -8.96
CA PHE A 146 -6.57 5.29 -9.09
C PHE A 146 -5.86 4.94 -7.77
N ASP A 147 -6.09 3.74 -7.22
CA ASP A 147 -5.37 3.26 -6.04
C ASP A 147 -3.97 2.76 -6.42
N LYS A 148 -2.96 3.60 -6.17
CA LYS A 148 -1.54 3.34 -6.46
C LYS A 148 -0.93 2.20 -5.63
N THR A 149 -1.63 1.73 -4.58
CA THR A 149 -1.12 0.69 -3.68
C THR A 149 -1.40 -0.73 -4.17
N CYS A 150 -2.23 -0.88 -5.21
CA CYS A 150 -2.74 -2.17 -5.69
C CYS A 150 -1.83 -2.89 -6.70
N LYS A 151 -0.51 -2.66 -6.66
CA LYS A 151 0.46 -3.10 -7.68
C LYS A 151 0.96 -4.54 -7.56
N ASN A 152 0.76 -5.19 -6.42
CA ASN A 152 1.30 -6.54 -6.19
C ASN A 152 0.60 -7.61 -7.01
N ILE A 153 1.37 -8.58 -7.51
CA ILE A 153 0.88 -9.60 -8.46
C ILE A 153 -0.20 -10.52 -7.86
N SER A 154 -0.17 -10.81 -6.56
CA SER A 154 -1.20 -11.58 -5.87
C SER A 154 -2.39 -10.73 -5.38
N ARG A 155 -2.57 -9.53 -5.96
CA ARG A 155 -3.65 -8.62 -5.58
C ARG A 155 -5.00 -9.29 -5.63
N VAL A 156 -5.75 -9.14 -4.55
CA VAL A 156 -7.10 -9.68 -4.41
C VAL A 156 -8.14 -8.66 -4.83
N CYS A 157 -9.06 -9.10 -5.66
CA CYS A 157 -10.31 -8.44 -5.96
C CYS A 157 -11.45 -9.25 -5.35
N TYR A 158 -12.31 -8.64 -4.55
CA TYR A 158 -13.53 -9.31 -4.08
C TYR A 158 -14.53 -9.45 -5.22
N GLU A 159 -15.13 -10.64 -5.35
CA GLU A 159 -16.23 -10.85 -6.29
C GLU A 159 -17.36 -9.85 -6.01
N SER A 160 -17.89 -9.24 -7.06
CA SER A 160 -18.90 -8.20 -6.97
C SER A 160 -20.22 -8.63 -7.61
N TYR A 161 -21.16 -7.68 -7.73
CA TYR A 161 -22.36 -7.79 -8.56
C TYR A 161 -22.53 -6.50 -9.34
N ASP A 162 -22.46 -6.61 -10.66
CA ASP A 162 -22.71 -5.51 -11.59
C ASP A 162 -23.35 -6.06 -12.88
N PRO A 163 -24.69 -5.98 -13.03
CA PRO A 163 -25.37 -6.43 -14.24
C PRO A 163 -25.00 -5.62 -15.48
N LEU A 164 -24.41 -4.42 -15.29
CA LEU A 164 -23.94 -3.54 -16.34
C LEU A 164 -22.40 -3.55 -16.44
N ILE A 165 -21.78 -4.68 -16.12
CA ILE A 165 -20.36 -4.89 -16.32
C ILE A 165 -20.00 -4.67 -17.80
N TYR A 166 -18.90 -3.95 -18.02
CA TYR A 166 -18.33 -3.85 -19.37
C TYR A 166 -17.32 -4.97 -19.57
N ILE A 167 -17.39 -5.63 -20.72
CA ILE A 167 -16.43 -6.67 -21.14
C ILE A 167 -16.09 -6.43 -22.60
N ASN A 168 -14.78 -6.30 -22.89
CA ASN A 168 -14.24 -6.16 -24.24
C ASN A 168 -13.22 -7.27 -24.52
N GLU A 169 -13.69 -8.34 -25.14
CA GLU A 169 -12.83 -9.48 -25.50
C GLU A 169 -11.78 -9.15 -26.55
N GLN A 170 -11.97 -8.06 -27.30
CA GLN A 170 -11.04 -7.57 -28.33
C GLN A 170 -10.10 -6.47 -27.81
N SER A 171 -10.04 -6.26 -26.48
CA SER A 171 -9.15 -5.26 -25.90
C SER A 171 -7.70 -5.52 -26.31
N SER A 172 -6.99 -4.46 -26.67
CA SER A 172 -5.56 -4.52 -27.02
C SER A 172 -4.71 -4.76 -25.78
N THR A 173 -3.67 -5.55 -25.88
CA THR A 173 -2.66 -5.70 -24.83
C THR A 173 -1.92 -4.40 -24.62
N TRP A 174 -1.74 -4.01 -23.36
CA TRP A 174 -0.86 -2.93 -22.96
C TRP A 174 0.55 -3.50 -22.77
N ASP A 175 1.45 -3.18 -23.69
CA ASP A 175 2.82 -3.69 -23.74
C ASP A 175 3.90 -2.65 -23.37
N LYS A 176 3.46 -1.43 -23.01
CA LYS A 176 4.37 -0.38 -22.59
C LYS A 176 4.82 -0.62 -21.16
N ILE A 177 6.12 -0.66 -20.97
CA ILE A 177 6.77 -0.70 -19.68
C ILE A 177 7.26 0.70 -19.37
N GLU A 178 6.91 1.20 -18.21
CA GLU A 178 7.67 2.23 -17.54
C GLU A 178 8.31 1.53 -16.36
N GLU A 179 9.61 1.41 -16.37
CA GLU A 179 10.31 1.02 -15.16
C GLU A 179 9.81 1.96 -14.08
N GLU A 180 9.29 1.41 -12.97
CA GLU A 180 9.24 2.17 -11.73
C GLU A 180 10.67 2.69 -11.69
N GLN A 181 10.86 3.99 -11.97
CA GLN A 181 12.16 4.57 -11.71
C GLN A 181 12.34 4.31 -10.22
N TYR A 182 13.01 3.18 -9.91
CA TYR A 182 13.89 3.15 -8.79
C TYR A 182 14.96 4.17 -9.17
N THR A 183 14.58 5.44 -9.07
CA THR A 183 15.54 6.29 -8.45
C THR A 183 15.91 5.47 -7.24
N GLU A 184 17.15 4.86 -7.16
CA GLU A 184 17.89 5.13 -5.98
C GLU A 184 17.57 6.58 -5.72
N VAL A 185 16.49 6.74 -4.98
CA VAL A 185 16.34 7.89 -4.15
C VAL A 185 17.38 7.60 -3.06
N THR A 186 18.64 7.86 -3.36
CA THR A 186 19.25 9.00 -2.70
C THR A 186 18.19 10.05 -2.83
N LYS A 187 17.16 9.87 -1.96
CA LYS A 187 16.20 10.90 -1.67
C LYS A 187 17.07 12.00 -1.10
N ASN A 188 17.61 12.83 -2.00
CA ASN A 188 17.49 14.24 -1.78
C ASN A 188 15.98 14.49 -1.79
N ILE A 189 15.26 13.92 -0.80
CA ILE A 189 14.13 14.59 -0.25
C ILE A 189 14.83 15.86 0.22
N ASP A 190 14.53 16.97 -0.46
CA ASP A 190 14.64 18.27 0.18
C ASP A 190 13.80 18.14 1.44
N ILE A 191 14.42 17.56 2.48
CA ILE A 191 13.82 17.47 3.79
C ILE A 191 13.99 18.89 4.29
N PRO A 192 12.91 19.70 4.31
CA PRO A 192 13.03 21.12 4.68
C PRO A 192 13.35 21.27 6.16
N THR A 193 13.92 20.22 6.76
CA THR A 193 14.16 20.10 8.19
C THR A 193 15.26 19.08 8.48
N ILE A 194 15.88 19.14 9.66
CA ILE A 194 16.88 18.19 10.13
C ILE A 194 16.16 16.99 10.75
N PRO A 195 16.30 15.78 10.19
CA PRO A 195 15.65 14.59 10.75
C PRO A 195 16.36 14.11 12.01
N ILE A 196 15.60 13.53 12.95
CA ILE A 196 16.19 12.72 14.02
C ILE A 196 16.79 11.46 13.40
N THR A 197 18.09 11.24 13.58
CA THR A 197 18.81 10.05 13.10
C THR A 197 19.06 9.02 14.21
N ASP A 198 18.89 9.39 15.49
CA ASP A 198 19.02 8.47 16.62
C ASP A 198 17.83 7.51 16.67
N GLU A 199 18.06 6.25 16.29
CA GLU A 199 17.04 5.20 16.28
C GLU A 199 16.37 5.01 17.66
N ASN A 200 17.12 5.21 18.77
CA ASN A 200 16.54 5.06 20.10
C ASN A 200 15.55 6.18 20.42
N LYS A 201 15.86 7.43 20.04
CA LYS A 201 14.89 8.54 20.12
C LYS A 201 13.64 8.26 19.29
N ILE A 202 13.79 7.76 18.08
CA ILE A 202 12.68 7.39 17.20
C ILE A 202 11.82 6.28 17.84
N VAL A 203 12.46 5.25 18.38
CA VAL A 203 11.79 4.15 19.09
C VAL A 203 10.97 4.66 20.27
N ASP A 204 11.54 5.54 21.10
CA ASP A 204 10.84 6.11 22.26
C ASP A 204 9.61 6.93 21.86
N ILE A 205 9.72 7.74 20.80
CA ILE A 205 8.59 8.54 20.30
C ILE A 205 7.47 7.61 19.78
N LEU A 206 7.82 6.65 18.94
CA LEU A 206 6.88 5.72 18.34
C LEU A 206 6.23 4.79 19.36
N LYS A 207 7.01 4.33 20.36
CA LYS A 207 6.51 3.49 21.43
C LYS A 207 5.50 4.24 22.31
N LYS A 208 5.80 5.47 22.73
CA LYS A 208 4.87 6.35 23.49
C LYS A 208 3.58 6.62 22.70
N TRP A 209 3.67 6.86 21.40
CA TRP A 209 2.51 7.03 20.53
C TRP A 209 1.67 5.75 20.46
N TRP A 210 2.33 4.59 20.28
CA TRP A 210 1.68 3.31 20.13
C TRP A 210 1.01 2.84 21.43
N GLU A 211 1.66 2.94 22.58
CA GLU A 211 1.13 2.55 23.88
C GLU A 211 -0.19 3.26 24.23
N LYS A 212 -0.36 4.51 23.79
CA LYS A 212 -1.59 5.28 23.98
C LYS A 212 -2.78 4.77 23.16
N LYS A 213 -2.53 4.08 22.04
CA LYS A 213 -3.56 3.74 21.04
C LYS A 213 -3.79 2.24 20.88
N TYR A 214 -2.83 1.41 21.22
CA TYR A 214 -2.81 -0.01 20.87
C TYR A 214 -2.52 -0.88 22.09
N PRO A 215 -3.56 -1.16 22.91
CA PRO A 215 -3.40 -1.99 24.12
C PRO A 215 -3.05 -3.44 23.76
N MET A 216 -2.18 -4.07 24.56
CA MET A 216 -1.74 -5.46 24.38
C MET A 216 -2.76 -6.47 24.87
N VAL A 217 -4.00 -6.40 24.37
CA VAL A 217 -5.09 -7.32 24.73
C VAL A 217 -5.11 -8.57 23.86
N GLU A 218 -5.60 -9.66 24.39
CA GLU A 218 -5.70 -10.94 23.68
C GLU A 218 -6.57 -10.79 22.40
N GLY A 219 -6.14 -11.44 21.31
CA GLY A 219 -6.79 -11.34 20.00
C GLY A 219 -6.35 -10.13 19.14
N GLN A 220 -5.72 -9.10 19.73
CA GLN A 220 -5.23 -7.93 18.97
C GLN A 220 -3.70 -7.80 18.97
N ARG A 221 -2.98 -8.57 19.80
CA ARG A 221 -1.53 -8.44 20.01
C ARG A 221 -0.74 -8.46 18.71
N ASN A 222 -0.97 -9.44 17.84
CA ASN A 222 -0.27 -9.56 16.55
C ASN A 222 -0.50 -8.35 15.66
N HIS A 223 -1.74 -7.87 15.59
CA HIS A 223 -2.06 -6.68 14.82
C HIS A 223 -1.34 -5.45 15.39
N ASN A 224 -1.41 -5.26 16.71
CA ASN A 224 -0.82 -4.10 17.37
C ASN A 224 0.71 -4.09 17.25
N VAL A 225 1.35 -5.26 17.40
CA VAL A 225 2.80 -5.45 17.15
C VAL A 225 3.14 -5.16 15.69
N PHE A 226 2.31 -5.61 14.73
CA PHE A 226 2.52 -5.31 13.31
C PHE A 226 2.46 -3.80 13.02
N VAL A 227 1.54 -3.07 13.65
CA VAL A 227 1.42 -1.61 13.51
C VAL A 227 2.69 -0.91 13.99
N LEU A 228 3.23 -1.29 15.15
CA LEU A 228 4.46 -0.73 15.67
C LEU A 228 5.68 -1.10 14.83
N ALA A 229 5.80 -2.36 14.40
CA ALA A 229 6.88 -2.80 13.52
C ALA A 229 6.86 -2.08 12.16
N SER A 230 5.68 -1.86 11.60
CA SER A 230 5.51 -1.10 10.36
C SER A 230 5.86 0.39 10.54
N ALA A 231 5.57 0.97 11.70
CA ALA A 231 6.01 2.32 12.03
C ALA A 231 7.54 2.38 12.16
N PHE A 232 8.17 1.44 12.87
CA PHE A 232 9.63 1.34 12.96
C PHE A 232 10.28 1.24 11.59
N ASN A 233 9.75 0.38 10.70
CA ASN A 233 10.25 0.26 9.33
C ASN A 233 10.18 1.61 8.57
N ARG A 234 9.02 2.29 8.60
CA ARG A 234 8.85 3.58 7.91
C ARG A 234 9.76 4.68 8.43
N PHE A 235 10.05 4.68 9.72
CA PHE A 235 10.93 5.67 10.34
C PHE A 235 12.42 5.27 10.35
N GLY A 236 12.79 4.19 9.61
CA GLY A 236 14.18 3.80 9.42
C GLY A 236 14.84 3.14 10.64
N VAL A 237 14.06 2.66 11.63
CA VAL A 237 14.61 1.88 12.75
C VAL A 237 15.10 0.53 12.22
N SER A 238 16.32 0.15 12.58
CA SER A 238 16.89 -1.12 12.16
C SER A 238 16.06 -2.30 12.67
N LYS A 239 15.95 -3.35 11.86
CA LYS A 239 15.19 -4.55 12.22
C LYS A 239 15.73 -5.19 13.50
N THR A 240 17.03 -5.16 13.71
CA THR A 240 17.69 -5.69 14.91
C THR A 240 17.23 -4.97 16.17
N LEU A 241 17.17 -3.63 16.13
CA LEU A 241 16.66 -2.84 17.25
C LEU A 241 15.16 -3.08 17.47
N ALA A 242 14.37 -3.15 16.38
CA ALA A 242 12.95 -3.48 16.46
C ALA A 242 12.70 -4.84 17.12
N GLU A 243 13.47 -5.88 16.74
CA GLU A 243 13.41 -7.21 17.37
C GLU A 243 13.77 -7.14 18.87
N TYR A 244 14.81 -6.41 19.23
CA TYR A 244 15.23 -6.24 20.61
C TYR A 244 14.12 -5.58 21.46
N VAL A 245 13.61 -4.44 21.01
CA VAL A 245 12.58 -3.69 21.71
C VAL A 245 11.28 -4.48 21.82
N MET A 246 10.83 -5.12 20.74
CA MET A 246 9.54 -5.78 20.70
C MET A 246 9.53 -7.16 21.38
N ASN A 247 10.69 -7.78 21.54
CA ASN A 247 10.80 -9.01 22.34
C ASN A 247 10.43 -8.78 23.83
N THR A 248 10.47 -7.55 24.33
CA THR A 248 10.00 -7.19 25.67
C THR A 248 8.48 -7.40 25.85
N PHE A 249 7.72 -7.47 24.76
CA PHE A 249 6.27 -7.74 24.79
C PHE A 249 5.91 -9.23 24.91
N SER A 250 6.93 -10.11 24.91
CA SER A 250 6.70 -11.56 25.01
C SER A 250 6.07 -11.95 26.35
N SER A 251 5.16 -12.91 26.31
CA SER A 251 4.48 -13.46 27.47
C SER A 251 4.19 -14.96 27.27
N GLN A 252 3.65 -15.66 28.30
CA GLN A 252 3.27 -17.06 28.17
C GLN A 252 2.34 -17.33 26.98
N ASN A 253 1.41 -16.41 26.69
CA ASN A 253 0.42 -16.51 25.61
C ASN A 253 0.79 -15.71 24.36
N PHE A 254 2.01 -15.15 24.28
CA PHE A 254 2.50 -14.41 23.12
C PHE A 254 4.01 -14.62 22.97
N LYS A 255 4.36 -15.66 22.21
CA LYS A 255 5.73 -16.17 22.14
C LYS A 255 6.64 -15.32 21.24
N GLN A 256 7.92 -15.23 21.58
CA GLN A 256 8.93 -14.51 20.80
C GLN A 256 8.94 -14.90 19.30
N GLY A 257 8.73 -16.18 18.97
CA GLY A 257 8.67 -16.64 17.58
C GLY A 257 7.47 -16.06 16.79
N GLU A 258 6.39 -15.70 17.45
CA GLU A 258 5.24 -15.03 16.86
C GLU A 258 5.54 -13.55 16.61
N ILE A 259 6.12 -12.88 17.59
CA ILE A 259 6.60 -11.49 17.47
C ILE A 259 7.60 -11.37 16.32
N LYS A 260 8.60 -12.26 16.24
CA LYS A 260 9.61 -12.27 15.18
C LYS A 260 9.00 -12.45 13.78
N ARG A 261 8.00 -13.33 13.63
CA ARG A 261 7.27 -13.49 12.35
C ARG A 261 6.52 -12.21 11.96
N THR A 262 5.92 -11.53 12.93
CA THR A 262 5.18 -10.29 12.72
C THR A 262 6.13 -9.16 12.30
N ILE A 263 7.29 -9.02 12.97
CA ILE A 263 8.33 -8.06 12.57
C ILE A 263 8.85 -8.36 11.18
N ASN A 264 9.16 -9.63 10.88
CA ASN A 264 9.60 -10.04 9.54
C ASN A 264 8.60 -9.61 8.47
N SER A 265 7.30 -9.80 8.71
CA SER A 265 6.25 -9.39 7.79
C SER A 265 6.21 -7.87 7.56
N ALA A 266 6.38 -7.07 8.62
CA ALA A 266 6.41 -5.61 8.50
C ALA A 266 7.63 -5.11 7.72
N TYR A 267 8.80 -5.71 7.95
CA TYR A 267 10.07 -5.35 7.28
C TYR A 267 10.25 -5.98 5.88
N GLN A 268 9.32 -6.82 5.42
CA GLN A 268 9.30 -7.24 4.02
C GLN A 268 9.00 -6.09 3.07
N ASN A 269 8.36 -5.03 3.55
CA ASN A 269 8.12 -3.82 2.77
C ASN A 269 9.36 -2.90 2.81
N VAL A 270 10.41 -3.32 2.11
CA VAL A 270 11.70 -2.62 2.05
C VAL A 270 11.57 -1.21 1.48
N GLN A 271 10.59 -0.98 0.61
CA GLN A 271 10.36 0.33 -0.02
C GLN A 271 9.88 1.40 0.97
N ASP A 272 9.25 0.98 2.07
CA ASP A 272 8.78 1.89 3.12
C ASP A 272 9.89 2.24 4.13
N PHE A 273 11.05 1.56 4.09
CA PHE A 273 12.11 1.77 5.06
C PHE A 273 12.66 3.20 5.00
N GLY A 274 12.61 3.91 6.13
CA GLY A 274 13.15 5.27 6.26
C GLY A 274 12.40 6.33 5.43
N THR A 275 11.14 6.08 5.04
CA THR A 275 10.34 7.04 4.26
C THR A 275 9.69 8.15 5.09
N GLN A 276 9.69 8.01 6.41
CA GLN A 276 9.15 8.99 7.37
C GLN A 276 10.25 9.40 8.35
N TYR A 277 10.15 10.60 8.89
CA TYR A 277 11.10 11.14 9.86
C TYR A 277 10.39 12.08 10.85
N TYR A 278 11.01 12.30 12.00
CA TYR A 278 10.69 13.37 12.93
C TYR A 278 11.74 14.49 12.79
N GLU A 279 11.30 15.73 12.91
CA GLU A 279 12.20 16.88 12.96
C GLU A 279 13.00 16.88 14.28
N ASP A 280 14.31 17.13 14.20
CA ASP A 280 15.16 17.36 15.36
C ASP A 280 15.02 18.83 15.81
N GLU A 281 13.98 19.10 16.61
CA GLU A 281 13.68 20.44 17.11
C GLU A 281 14.86 21.04 17.89
N ASP A 282 15.67 20.23 18.57
CA ASP A 282 16.83 20.71 19.33
C ASP A 282 17.87 21.32 18.38
N LYS A 283 18.14 20.65 17.25
CA LYS A 283 19.08 21.15 16.24
C LYS A 283 18.53 22.38 15.50
N VAL A 284 17.25 22.39 15.16
CA VAL A 284 16.61 23.57 14.56
C VAL A 284 16.66 24.77 15.49
N ASN A 285 16.37 24.58 16.77
CA ASN A 285 16.47 25.64 17.78
C ASN A 285 17.92 26.12 17.99
N LEU A 286 18.91 25.24 17.90
CA LEU A 286 20.33 25.60 17.93
C LEU A 286 20.70 26.51 16.75
N ILE A 287 20.28 26.18 15.53
CA ILE A 287 20.48 27.02 14.33
C ILE A 287 19.85 28.40 14.56
N LYS A 288 18.58 28.42 14.98
CA LYS A 288 17.86 29.67 15.28
C LYS A 288 18.56 30.55 16.29
N ALA A 289 19.07 29.94 17.37
CA ALA A 289 19.82 30.66 18.40
C ALA A 289 21.16 31.24 17.88
N LYS A 290 21.87 30.48 17.02
CA LYS A 290 23.14 30.94 16.39
C LYS A 290 22.87 32.08 15.41
N LEU A 291 21.85 31.98 14.55
CA LEU A 291 21.45 33.05 13.63
C LEU A 291 21.12 34.34 14.40
N LYS A 292 20.33 34.23 15.48
CA LYS A 292 19.96 35.37 16.32
C LYS A 292 21.16 36.04 16.99
N ARG A 293 22.25 35.27 17.23
CA ARG A 293 23.54 35.79 17.79
C ARG A 293 24.47 36.34 16.71
N GLY A 294 24.09 36.30 15.42
CA GLY A 294 24.90 36.79 14.32
C GLY A 294 26.04 35.86 13.91
N VAL A 295 26.01 34.57 14.28
CA VAL A 295 26.99 33.58 13.84
C VAL A 295 26.96 33.44 12.32
N PRO A 296 28.09 33.52 11.61
CA PRO A 296 28.12 33.40 10.16
C PRO A 296 27.54 32.05 9.68
N LYS A 297 26.70 32.06 8.64
CA LYS A 297 26.08 30.84 8.07
C LYS A 297 27.11 29.77 7.72
N LYS A 298 28.29 30.18 7.22
CA LYS A 298 29.40 29.27 6.91
C LYS A 298 29.88 28.49 8.15
N GLU A 299 29.93 29.13 9.30
CA GLU A 299 30.33 28.49 10.55
C GLU A 299 29.25 27.54 11.06
N ILE A 300 27.94 27.92 10.93
CA ILE A 300 26.83 27.07 11.28
C ILE A 300 26.85 25.80 10.42
N ARG A 301 27.06 25.93 9.09
CA ARG A 301 27.21 24.80 8.16
C ARG A 301 28.36 23.88 8.60
N SER A 302 29.55 24.40 8.75
CA SER A 302 30.73 23.60 9.09
C SER A 302 30.53 22.76 10.36
N GLN A 303 29.91 23.33 11.39
CA GLN A 303 29.64 22.61 12.64
C GLN A 303 28.62 21.49 12.51
N LEU A 304 27.59 21.67 11.67
CA LEU A 304 26.54 20.67 11.46
C LEU A 304 26.95 19.59 10.45
N GLU A 305 27.84 19.93 9.51
CA GLU A 305 28.48 18.95 8.62
C GLU A 305 29.37 17.96 9.41
N GLU A 306 30.05 18.41 10.45
CA GLU A 306 30.79 17.54 11.36
C GLU A 306 29.88 16.53 12.08
N GLU A 307 28.59 16.85 12.23
CA GLU A 307 27.57 15.96 12.75
C GLU A 307 26.89 15.10 11.65
N SER A 308 27.48 15.03 10.45
CA SER A 308 27.00 14.27 9.29
C SER A 308 25.63 14.73 8.75
N ILE A 309 25.31 16.03 8.88
CA ILE A 309 24.10 16.62 8.31
C ILE A 309 24.45 17.23 6.95
N GLU A 310 23.68 16.90 5.92
CA GLU A 310 23.91 17.42 4.56
C GLU A 310 23.73 18.92 4.47
N VAL A 311 24.64 19.59 3.73
CA VAL A 311 24.65 21.06 3.53
C VAL A 311 23.32 21.58 3.00
N GLY A 312 22.73 20.90 2.02
CA GLY A 312 21.42 21.28 1.46
C GLY A 312 20.31 21.31 2.50
N THR A 313 20.30 20.34 3.44
CA THR A 313 19.36 20.31 4.56
C THR A 313 19.57 21.48 5.51
N ILE A 314 20.83 21.81 5.83
CA ILE A 314 21.18 22.94 6.70
C ILE A 314 20.71 24.25 6.05
N ASP A 315 20.96 24.42 4.76
CA ASP A 315 20.58 25.63 4.01
C ASP A 315 19.06 25.82 3.94
N ASN A 316 18.31 24.76 3.72
CA ASN A 316 16.85 24.80 3.73
C ASN A 316 16.30 25.23 5.09
N VAL A 317 16.88 24.72 6.18
CA VAL A 317 16.48 25.14 7.55
C VAL A 317 16.85 26.58 7.81
N ILE A 318 18.05 27.03 7.42
CA ILE A 318 18.48 28.43 7.57
C ILE A 318 17.53 29.35 6.79
N HIS A 319 17.20 29.02 5.54
CA HIS A 319 16.28 29.83 4.73
C HIS A 319 14.89 29.92 5.37
N ARG A 320 14.32 28.80 5.79
CA ARG A 320 13.02 28.76 6.50
C ARG A 320 12.98 29.58 7.78
N LEU A 321 14.10 29.74 8.47
CA LEU A 321 14.17 30.50 9.74
C LEU A 321 14.41 31.99 9.53
N GLU A 322 14.74 32.42 8.31
CA GLU A 322 14.94 33.82 7.93
C GLU A 322 13.67 34.44 7.30
N ASP A 323 12.76 33.60 6.74
CA ASP A 323 11.42 34.01 6.26
C ASP A 323 10.45 34.17 7.43
#